data_59a54a609b2d72503375e0870a1fe6a7
#
_entry.id   59a54a609b2d72503375e0870a1fe6a7
#
_cell.length_a   1.000
_cell.length_b   1.000
_cell.length_c   1.000
_cell.angle_alpha   90.00
_cell.angle_beta   90.00
_cell.angle_gamma   90.00
#
_symmetry.space_group_name_H-M   'P 1'
#
loop_
_entity.id
_entity.type
_entity.pdbx_description
1 polymer ?
#
loop_
_entity_poly.entity_id
_entity_poly.type
_entity_poly.pdbx_seq_one_letter_code
_entity_poly.pdbx_strand_id
1 'polypeptide(L)'
;MGVQKKLNQLCHGFAIFHLPVGISSIFFPFSERQVFISIPMHVLIAKLRACRYLEIGIVAGVPVSINGRELSPASLLAELNEIGGKHGIGRIDMVENRLVGMKSRGVYETPGGTIMAAAVRELEALTLDRETMQWKDMVALKYAELVYAGRWFDPLRQSFDAFMEKITATTTGSVTLKLYKGSVNVASRKSPYSLYREDISSFENGEIYNQADAEGFIRLYGLPTRVRAMLEKGI
;
A
#
# COMPACT_ATOMS: atom_id res chain seq x y z
N MET A 1 5.01 23.34 16.65
CA MET A 1 3.59 23.61 16.31
C MET A 1 3.30 23.58 14.80
N GLY A 2 4.26 23.83 13.91
CA GLY A 2 4.05 23.80 12.44
C GLY A 2 4.02 22.41 11.81
N VAL A 3 4.75 21.45 12.36
CA VAL A 3 4.85 20.08 11.85
C VAL A 3 3.57 19.29 12.12
N GLN A 4 2.97 19.46 13.30
CA GLN A 4 1.74 18.77 13.69
C GLN A 4 0.52 19.18 12.81
N LYS A 5 0.46 20.46 12.37
CA LYS A 5 -0.59 20.92 11.45
C LYS A 5 -0.43 20.33 10.04
N LYS A 6 0.81 20.19 9.56
CA LYS A 6 1.08 19.53 8.26
C LYS A 6 0.80 18.03 8.32
N LEU A 7 1.15 17.36 9.41
CA LEU A 7 0.85 15.94 9.64
C LEU A 7 -0.66 15.69 9.71
N ASN A 8 -1.43 16.52 10.41
CA ASN A 8 -2.88 16.36 10.48
C ASN A 8 -3.60 16.54 9.13
N GLN A 9 -3.09 17.40 8.25
CA GLN A 9 -3.61 17.52 6.88
C GLN A 9 -3.19 16.33 6.00
N LEU A 10 -2.01 15.77 6.23
CA LEU A 10 -1.51 14.57 5.56
C LEU A 10 -2.28 13.32 6.03
N CYS A 11 -2.57 13.22 7.31
CA CYS A 11 -3.23 12.05 7.88
C CYS A 11 -4.68 11.83 7.38
N HIS A 12 -5.42 12.86 7.00
CA HIS A 12 -6.71 12.66 6.33
C HIS A 12 -6.59 11.94 4.97
N GLY A 13 -5.42 12.03 4.32
CA GLY A 13 -5.10 11.26 3.12
C GLY A 13 -4.46 9.89 3.42
N PHE A 14 -3.74 9.77 4.55
CA PHE A 14 -2.87 8.61 4.85
C PHE A 14 -3.58 7.41 5.47
N ALA A 15 -4.69 7.62 6.17
CA ALA A 15 -5.52 6.52 6.66
C ALA A 15 -5.94 5.54 5.55
N ILE A 16 -5.89 6.03 4.29
CA ILE A 16 -6.24 5.25 3.10
C ILE A 16 -5.06 4.37 2.64
N PHE A 17 -3.81 4.75 2.96
CA PHE A 17 -2.61 4.12 2.35
C PHE A 17 -2.12 2.89 3.07
N HIS A 18 -2.47 2.70 4.32
CA HIS A 18 -2.03 1.57 5.11
C HIS A 18 -3.07 0.46 5.23
N LEU A 19 -4.20 0.61 4.52
CA LEU A 19 -5.22 -0.42 4.49
C LEU A 19 -4.80 -1.54 3.53
N PRO A 20 -4.81 -2.80 3.97
CA PRO A 20 -4.78 -3.92 3.06
C PRO A 20 -5.97 -3.80 2.11
N VAL A 21 -5.79 -4.19 0.87
CA VAL A 21 -6.83 -4.22 -0.17
C VAL A 21 -8.11 -4.82 0.43
N GLY A 22 -9.11 -4.00 0.71
CA GLY A 22 -10.40 -4.48 1.23
C GLY A 22 -11.09 -3.61 2.28
N ILE A 23 -10.47 -2.61 2.89
CA ILE A 23 -11.15 -1.77 3.89
C ILE A 23 -10.87 -0.29 3.62
N SER A 24 -11.49 0.28 2.62
CA SER A 24 -11.52 1.73 2.41
C SER A 24 -12.92 2.26 2.69
N SER A 25 -13.22 2.49 3.96
CA SER A 25 -14.37 3.32 4.34
C SER A 25 -13.87 4.73 4.57
N ILE A 26 -13.86 5.54 3.52
CA ILE A 26 -13.66 6.98 3.65
C ILE A 26 -14.93 7.55 4.26
N PHE A 27 -14.83 8.12 5.46
CA PHE A 27 -15.89 8.95 6.02
C PHE A 27 -16.02 10.23 5.20
N PHE A 28 -16.96 10.26 4.28
CA PHE A 28 -17.58 11.51 3.86
C PHE A 28 -18.70 11.85 4.85
N PRO A 29 -18.91 13.15 5.15
CA PRO A 29 -20.01 13.54 6.01
C PRO A 29 -21.32 13.02 5.44
N PHE A 30 -22.11 12.45 6.33
CA PHE A 30 -23.41 11.84 6.08
C PHE A 30 -24.33 12.83 5.35
N SER A 31 -24.48 12.66 4.06
CA SER A 31 -25.65 13.14 3.34
C SER A 31 -26.26 11.94 2.62
N GLU A 32 -27.45 11.61 3.04
CA GLU A 32 -28.27 10.55 2.46
C GLU A 32 -28.50 10.78 0.97
N ARG A 33 -27.66 10.18 0.14
CA ARG A 33 -28.04 9.76 -1.23
C ARG A 33 -27.23 8.52 -1.56
N GLN A 34 -27.83 7.35 -1.30
CA GLN A 34 -27.46 6.14 -2.00
C GLN A 34 -27.86 6.34 -3.47
N VAL A 35 -26.94 6.91 -4.24
CA VAL A 35 -27.11 6.95 -5.68
C VAL A 35 -26.65 5.60 -6.20
N PHE A 36 -27.58 4.69 -6.44
CA PHE A 36 -27.39 3.54 -7.28
C PHE A 36 -27.17 4.01 -8.72
N ILE A 37 -25.96 4.45 -9.06
CA ILE A 37 -25.60 4.64 -10.46
C ILE A 37 -25.10 3.28 -10.97
N SER A 38 -26.03 2.46 -11.42
CA SER A 38 -25.74 1.35 -12.30
C SER A 38 -25.39 1.89 -13.69
N ILE A 39 -24.21 2.49 -13.84
CA ILE A 39 -23.65 2.71 -15.16
C ILE A 39 -23.06 1.37 -15.58
N PRO A 40 -23.46 0.81 -16.75
CA PRO A 40 -22.88 -0.44 -17.22
C PRO A 40 -21.36 -0.26 -17.35
N MET A 41 -20.62 -0.89 -16.46
CA MET A 41 -19.16 -0.81 -16.33
C MET A 41 -18.42 -1.10 -17.66
N HIS A 42 -19.04 -1.88 -18.55
CA HIS A 42 -18.49 -2.27 -19.84
C HIS A 42 -18.37 -1.11 -20.84
N VAL A 43 -19.23 -0.10 -20.77
CA VAL A 43 -19.34 0.95 -21.80
C VAL A 43 -18.21 1.98 -21.69
N LEU A 44 -17.81 2.35 -20.48
CA LEU A 44 -16.72 3.33 -20.26
C LEU A 44 -15.34 2.69 -20.48
N ILE A 45 -15.13 1.48 -20.01
CA ILE A 45 -13.86 0.75 -20.15
C ILE A 45 -13.60 0.36 -21.60
N ALA A 46 -14.65 0.04 -22.39
CA ALA A 46 -14.53 -0.32 -23.79
C ALA A 46 -14.03 0.83 -24.69
N LYS A 47 -14.27 2.08 -24.31
CA LYS A 47 -13.83 3.27 -25.08
C LYS A 47 -12.38 3.66 -24.87
N LEU A 48 -11.72 3.18 -23.83
CA LEU A 48 -10.31 3.47 -23.57
C LEU A 48 -9.42 2.64 -24.51
N ARG A 49 -8.85 3.30 -25.51
CA ARG A 49 -7.91 2.67 -26.48
C ARG A 49 -6.45 2.73 -26.06
N ALA A 50 -6.07 3.66 -25.16
CA ALA A 50 -4.70 3.90 -24.75
C ALA A 50 -4.48 3.65 -23.26
N CYS A 51 -3.34 3.07 -22.91
CA CYS A 51 -2.85 3.05 -21.53
C CYS A 51 -2.24 4.41 -21.17
N ARG A 52 -2.14 4.70 -19.86
CA ARG A 52 -1.47 5.88 -19.35
C ARG A 52 -0.35 5.47 -18.41
N TYR A 53 0.84 6.01 -18.63
CA TYR A 53 1.94 5.93 -17.68
C TYR A 53 1.87 7.11 -16.74
N LEU A 54 2.15 6.86 -15.45
CA LEU A 54 2.06 7.85 -14.40
C LEU A 54 3.21 7.62 -13.42
N GLU A 55 4.07 8.62 -13.26
CA GLU A 55 5.13 8.61 -12.27
C GLU A 55 4.63 9.26 -10.98
N ILE A 56 4.78 8.55 -9.85
CA ILE A 56 4.48 9.04 -8.51
C ILE A 56 5.80 9.22 -7.77
N GLY A 57 6.11 10.44 -7.39
CA GLY A 57 7.23 10.74 -6.49
C GLY A 57 6.80 10.59 -5.03
N ILE A 58 7.66 9.95 -4.24
CA ILE A 58 7.39 9.58 -2.84
C ILE A 58 8.58 10.04 -1.99
N VAL A 59 8.31 10.67 -0.85
CA VAL A 59 9.30 11.10 0.13
C VAL A 59 8.90 10.59 1.51
N ALA A 60 9.77 9.79 2.14
CA ALA A 60 9.52 9.19 3.45
C ALA A 60 8.16 8.48 3.54
N GLY A 61 7.81 7.71 2.52
CA GLY A 61 6.53 6.98 2.42
C GLY A 61 5.34 7.83 1.95
N VAL A 62 5.53 9.13 1.71
CA VAL A 62 4.47 10.09 1.35
C VAL A 62 4.51 10.40 -0.12
N PRO A 63 3.45 10.15 -0.91
CA PRO A 63 3.34 10.67 -2.27
C PRO A 63 3.28 12.19 -2.28
N VAL A 64 4.19 12.82 -3.03
CA VAL A 64 4.35 14.28 -3.07
C VAL A 64 4.23 14.86 -4.47
N SER A 65 4.40 14.04 -5.52
CA SER A 65 4.37 14.55 -6.89
C SER A 65 3.76 13.58 -7.90
N ILE A 66 3.27 14.13 -9.00
CA ILE A 66 2.77 13.41 -10.17
C ILE A 66 3.57 13.89 -11.37
N ASN A 67 4.25 12.99 -12.09
CA ASN A 67 5.08 13.29 -13.26
C ASN A 67 6.08 14.44 -12.99
N GLY A 68 6.73 14.43 -11.84
CA GLY A 68 7.71 15.44 -11.40
C GLY A 68 7.10 16.75 -10.90
N ARG A 69 5.79 16.94 -10.97
CA ARG A 69 5.10 18.14 -10.43
C ARG A 69 4.69 17.92 -9.00
N GLU A 70 5.24 18.69 -8.07
CA GLU A 70 4.86 18.68 -6.67
C GLU A 70 3.45 19.25 -6.46
N LEU A 71 2.69 18.63 -5.60
CA LEU A 71 1.29 18.95 -5.32
C LEU A 71 1.00 18.90 -3.82
N SER A 72 0.02 19.69 -3.38
CA SER A 72 -0.54 19.50 -2.06
C SER A 72 -1.21 18.11 -1.98
N PRO A 73 -1.29 17.47 -0.78
CA PRO A 73 -1.91 16.17 -0.64
C PRO A 73 -3.34 16.09 -1.20
N ALA A 74 -4.13 17.14 -0.97
CA ALA A 74 -5.50 17.22 -1.46
C ALA A 74 -5.55 17.31 -2.99
N SER A 75 -4.69 18.15 -3.60
CA SER A 75 -4.61 18.31 -5.05
C SER A 75 -4.09 17.05 -5.73
N LEU A 76 -3.11 16.37 -5.11
CA LEU A 76 -2.56 15.11 -5.59
C LEU A 76 -3.65 14.03 -5.63
N LEU A 77 -4.39 13.85 -4.54
CA LEU A 77 -5.49 12.89 -4.48
C LEU A 77 -6.59 13.21 -5.50
N ALA A 78 -6.99 14.49 -5.63
CA ALA A 78 -8.01 14.91 -6.58
C ALA A 78 -7.61 14.60 -8.03
N GLU A 79 -6.37 14.90 -8.41
CA GLU A 79 -5.86 14.61 -9.75
C GLU A 79 -5.76 13.11 -10.02
N LEU A 80 -5.29 12.33 -9.03
CA LEU A 80 -5.25 10.87 -9.16
C LEU A 80 -6.65 10.25 -9.24
N ASN A 81 -7.63 10.80 -8.54
CA ASN A 81 -9.03 10.39 -8.66
C ASN A 81 -9.56 10.61 -10.08
N GLU A 82 -9.27 11.77 -10.67
CA GLU A 82 -9.67 12.08 -12.05
C GLU A 82 -9.00 11.14 -13.06
N ILE A 83 -7.68 10.97 -12.95
CA ILE A 83 -6.91 10.09 -13.83
C ILE A 83 -7.37 8.64 -13.69
N GLY A 84 -7.41 8.13 -12.47
CA GLY A 84 -7.77 6.74 -12.17
C GLY A 84 -9.21 6.43 -12.51
N GLY A 85 -10.13 7.37 -12.27
CA GLY A 85 -11.54 7.24 -12.63
C GLY A 85 -11.75 7.06 -14.13
N LYS A 86 -11.01 7.81 -14.98
CA LYS A 86 -11.02 7.64 -16.44
C LYS A 86 -10.62 6.24 -16.88
N HIS A 87 -9.73 5.59 -16.13
CA HIS A 87 -9.25 4.23 -16.39
C HIS A 87 -10.03 3.13 -15.65
N GLY A 88 -11.05 3.49 -14.87
CA GLY A 88 -11.88 2.54 -14.11
C GLY A 88 -11.15 1.88 -12.94
N ILE A 89 -10.11 2.53 -12.42
CA ILE A 89 -9.31 2.04 -11.29
C ILE A 89 -10.08 2.15 -9.98
N GLY A 90 -9.83 1.23 -9.04
CA GLY A 90 -10.23 1.34 -7.65
C GLY A 90 -11.71 1.05 -7.39
N ARG A 91 -12.36 0.26 -8.22
CA ARG A 91 -13.72 -0.22 -8.02
C ARG A 91 -13.72 -1.55 -7.28
N ILE A 92 -14.53 -1.62 -6.23
CA ILE A 92 -14.69 -2.85 -5.45
C ILE A 92 -16.16 -3.02 -5.05
N ASP A 93 -16.68 -4.24 -5.18
CA ASP A 93 -17.96 -4.68 -4.63
C ASP A 93 -17.65 -5.65 -3.50
N MET A 94 -18.04 -5.32 -2.28
CA MET A 94 -17.68 -6.11 -1.13
C MET A 94 -18.81 -6.26 -0.12
N VAL A 95 -18.80 -7.38 0.59
CA VAL A 95 -19.62 -7.61 1.77
C VAL A 95 -18.74 -7.40 2.99
N GLU A 96 -19.02 -6.39 3.78
CA GLU A 96 -18.27 -5.98 4.96
C GLU A 96 -18.99 -6.28 6.27
N ASN A 97 -18.25 -6.36 7.36
CA ASN A 97 -18.80 -6.48 8.70
C ASN A 97 -18.87 -5.09 9.36
N ARG A 98 -20.06 -4.69 9.79
CA ARG A 98 -20.25 -3.48 10.59
C ARG A 98 -19.83 -3.71 12.04
N LEU A 99 -19.37 -2.67 12.74
CA LEU A 99 -19.04 -2.74 14.18
C LEU A 99 -20.21 -3.28 15.03
N VAL A 100 -21.45 -3.00 14.62
CA VAL A 100 -22.67 -3.48 15.27
C VAL A 100 -23.02 -4.94 14.95
N GLY A 101 -22.14 -5.68 14.30
CA GLY A 101 -22.26 -7.12 14.06
C GLY A 101 -23.02 -7.53 12.79
N MET A 102 -23.69 -6.62 12.10
CA MET A 102 -24.38 -6.94 10.85
C MET A 102 -23.42 -6.92 9.65
N LYS A 103 -23.75 -7.70 8.62
CA LYS A 103 -23.10 -7.59 7.31
C LYS A 103 -23.82 -6.57 6.44
N SER A 104 -23.04 -5.82 5.65
CA SER A 104 -23.59 -4.94 4.61
C SER A 104 -22.79 -5.11 3.32
N ARG A 105 -23.44 -4.90 2.18
CA ARG A 105 -22.77 -4.84 0.87
C ARG A 105 -22.58 -3.39 0.46
N GLY A 106 -21.40 -3.05 0.00
CA GLY A 106 -21.09 -1.74 -0.54
C GLY A 106 -20.33 -1.85 -1.85
N VAL A 107 -20.56 -0.89 -2.75
CA VAL A 107 -19.74 -0.69 -3.94
C VAL A 107 -18.98 0.62 -3.75
N TYR A 108 -17.66 0.53 -3.78
CA TYR A 108 -16.78 1.67 -3.52
C TYR A 108 -15.93 1.99 -4.74
N GLU A 109 -15.62 3.28 -4.91
CA GLU A 109 -14.70 3.76 -5.93
C GLU A 109 -13.63 4.64 -5.26
N THR A 110 -12.38 4.18 -5.27
CA THR A 110 -11.22 4.87 -4.68
C THR A 110 -10.04 4.90 -5.66
N PRO A 111 -10.20 5.54 -6.83
CA PRO A 111 -9.18 5.45 -7.88
C PRO A 111 -7.83 6.03 -7.46
N GLY A 112 -7.80 7.23 -6.89
CA GLY A 112 -6.56 7.87 -6.43
C GLY A 112 -5.90 7.11 -5.28
N GLY A 113 -6.69 6.68 -4.29
CA GLY A 113 -6.19 5.86 -3.18
C GLY A 113 -5.55 4.56 -3.65
N THR A 114 -6.17 3.87 -4.61
CA THR A 114 -5.63 2.63 -5.19
C THR A 114 -4.31 2.86 -5.90
N ILE A 115 -4.19 3.94 -6.69
CA ILE A 115 -2.95 4.29 -7.39
C ILE A 115 -1.83 4.61 -6.39
N MET A 116 -2.12 5.42 -5.38
CA MET A 116 -1.15 5.78 -4.35
C MET A 116 -0.70 4.57 -3.53
N ALA A 117 -1.64 3.73 -3.09
CA ALA A 117 -1.33 2.51 -2.34
C ALA A 117 -0.43 1.57 -3.15
N ALA A 118 -0.72 1.39 -4.45
CA ALA A 118 0.12 0.61 -5.34
C ALA A 118 1.54 1.19 -5.44
N ALA A 119 1.67 2.51 -5.65
CA ALA A 119 2.97 3.16 -5.77
C ALA A 119 3.81 3.05 -4.49
N VAL A 120 3.21 3.33 -3.32
CA VAL A 120 3.90 3.25 -2.03
C VAL A 120 4.33 1.81 -1.74
N ARG A 121 3.45 0.82 -1.92
CA ARG A 121 3.75 -0.60 -1.69
C ARG A 121 4.94 -1.08 -2.53
N GLU A 122 5.01 -0.64 -3.78
CA GLU A 122 6.09 -1.00 -4.69
C GLU A 122 7.43 -0.35 -4.32
N LEU A 123 7.41 0.85 -3.76
CA LEU A 123 8.63 1.49 -3.25
C LEU A 123 9.08 0.89 -1.92
N GLU A 124 8.15 0.55 -1.03
CA GLU A 124 8.41 -0.18 0.21
C GLU A 124 9.10 -1.52 -0.06
N ALA A 125 8.68 -2.24 -1.10
CA ALA A 125 9.31 -3.49 -1.50
C ALA A 125 10.79 -3.34 -1.88
N LEU A 126 11.24 -2.14 -2.26
CA LEU A 126 12.66 -1.84 -2.50
C LEU A 126 13.41 -1.42 -1.24
N THR A 127 12.73 -0.72 -0.30
CA THR A 127 13.40 0.05 0.76
C THR A 127 13.24 -0.54 2.16
N LEU A 128 12.30 -1.46 2.34
CA LEU A 128 12.06 -2.14 3.61
C LEU A 128 12.50 -3.60 3.53
N ASP A 129 13.05 -4.12 4.62
CA ASP A 129 13.33 -5.52 4.78
C ASP A 129 12.06 -6.35 5.05
N ARG A 130 12.19 -7.67 4.96
CA ARG A 130 11.07 -8.61 5.10
C ARG A 130 10.33 -8.49 6.43
N GLU A 131 11.07 -8.39 7.54
CA GLU A 131 10.46 -8.35 8.88
C GLU A 131 9.72 -7.03 9.11
N THR A 132 10.34 -5.91 8.70
CA THR A 132 9.73 -4.58 8.76
C THR A 132 8.43 -4.52 7.95
N MET A 133 8.41 -5.10 6.74
CA MET A 133 7.20 -5.18 5.92
C MET A 133 6.09 -6.00 6.60
N GLN A 134 6.43 -7.14 7.22
CA GLN A 134 5.47 -7.99 7.92
C GLN A 134 4.85 -7.25 9.12
N TRP A 135 5.67 -6.59 9.93
CA TRP A 135 5.18 -5.79 11.06
C TRP A 135 4.32 -4.62 10.62
N LYS A 136 4.75 -3.92 9.58
CA LYS A 136 3.96 -2.85 8.97
C LYS A 136 2.57 -3.33 8.57
N ASP A 137 2.47 -4.47 7.88
CA ASP A 137 1.20 -5.02 7.42
C ASP A 137 0.28 -5.40 8.60
N MET A 138 0.83 -5.98 9.68
CA MET A 138 0.06 -6.28 10.89
C MET A 138 -0.44 -5.01 11.60
N VAL A 139 0.42 -4.03 11.76
CA VAL A 139 0.05 -2.73 12.38
C VAL A 139 -0.98 -2.01 11.53
N ALA A 140 -0.86 -2.07 10.20
CA ALA A 140 -1.81 -1.45 9.28
C ALA A 140 -3.24 -1.97 9.44
N LEU A 141 -3.42 -3.28 9.72
CA LEU A 141 -4.74 -3.85 10.00
C LEU A 141 -5.38 -3.22 11.25
N LYS A 142 -4.61 -3.09 12.33
CA LYS A 142 -5.12 -2.47 13.56
C LYS A 142 -5.32 -0.98 13.41
N TYR A 143 -4.46 -0.30 12.65
CA TYR A 143 -4.64 1.10 12.29
C TYR A 143 -5.97 1.32 11.56
N ALA A 144 -6.26 0.48 10.56
CA ALA A 144 -7.50 0.52 9.81
C ALA A 144 -8.74 0.35 10.69
N GLU A 145 -8.69 -0.60 11.63
CA GLU A 145 -9.75 -0.82 12.61
C GLU A 145 -10.02 0.43 13.46
N LEU A 146 -8.95 1.08 13.96
CA LEU A 146 -9.08 2.30 14.76
C LEU A 146 -9.74 3.43 13.95
N VAL A 147 -9.32 3.61 12.69
CA VAL A 147 -9.90 4.62 11.79
C VAL A 147 -11.37 4.30 11.51
N TYR A 148 -11.68 3.05 11.18
CA TYR A 148 -13.06 2.60 10.93
C TYR A 148 -13.98 2.80 12.14
N ALA A 149 -13.47 2.56 13.34
CA ALA A 149 -14.19 2.78 14.60
C ALA A 149 -14.32 4.26 15.02
N GLY A 150 -13.84 5.21 14.23
CA GLY A 150 -13.86 6.64 14.53
C GLY A 150 -12.87 7.07 15.63
N ARG A 151 -11.90 6.22 15.97
CA ARG A 151 -10.90 6.46 17.03
C ARG A 151 -9.70 7.27 16.51
N TRP A 152 -9.96 8.32 15.75
CA TRP A 152 -8.94 9.14 15.11
C TRP A 152 -7.97 9.82 16.09
N PHE A 153 -8.48 10.28 17.24
CA PHE A 153 -7.67 10.97 18.25
C PHE A 153 -7.11 10.05 19.33
N ASP A 154 -7.23 8.74 19.13
CA ASP A 154 -6.77 7.74 20.08
C ASP A 154 -5.24 7.72 20.18
N PRO A 155 -4.66 7.67 21.42
CA PRO A 155 -3.21 7.57 21.61
C PRO A 155 -2.58 6.36 20.92
N LEU A 156 -3.29 5.23 20.84
CA LEU A 156 -2.81 4.05 20.13
C LEU A 156 -2.62 4.32 18.63
N ARG A 157 -3.58 5.02 17.98
CA ARG A 157 -3.41 5.42 16.58
C ARG A 157 -2.21 6.34 16.39
N GLN A 158 -2.02 7.31 17.30
CA GLN A 158 -0.88 8.23 17.26
C GLN A 158 0.46 7.49 17.45
N SER A 159 0.49 6.45 18.28
CA SER A 159 1.66 5.59 18.43
C SER A 159 1.98 4.84 17.13
N PHE A 160 0.96 4.40 16.41
CA PHE A 160 1.16 3.78 15.08
C PHE A 160 1.61 4.79 14.03
N ASP A 161 1.20 6.06 14.11
CA ASP A 161 1.75 7.11 13.23
C ASP A 161 3.27 7.23 13.43
N ALA A 162 3.72 7.30 14.68
CA ALA A 162 5.15 7.40 14.99
C ALA A 162 5.93 6.16 14.52
N PHE A 163 5.34 4.97 14.68
CA PHE A 163 5.92 3.73 14.16
C PHE A 163 6.06 3.79 12.62
N MET A 164 4.99 4.16 11.90
CA MET A 164 5.00 4.24 10.44
C MET A 164 6.00 5.30 9.95
N GLU A 165 6.01 6.50 10.55
CA GLU A 165 6.95 7.56 10.22
C GLU A 165 8.41 7.08 10.34
N LYS A 166 8.71 6.31 11.39
CA LYS A 166 10.05 5.79 11.61
C LYS A 166 10.48 4.77 10.57
N ILE A 167 9.64 3.79 10.29
CA ILE A 167 10.01 2.70 9.37
C ILE A 167 10.03 3.14 7.91
N THR A 168 9.22 4.14 7.53
CA THR A 168 9.16 4.63 6.14
C THR A 168 10.12 5.78 5.85
N ALA A 169 10.96 6.18 6.80
CA ALA A 169 11.90 7.30 6.64
C ALA A 169 12.79 7.19 5.40
N THR A 170 13.16 5.98 4.99
CA THR A 170 13.94 5.68 3.79
C THR A 170 13.10 5.35 2.57
N THR A 171 11.78 5.28 2.68
CA THR A 171 10.88 5.00 1.55
C THR A 171 10.74 6.25 0.68
N THR A 172 11.81 6.58 -0.06
CA THR A 172 11.91 7.79 -0.89
C THR A 172 12.37 7.39 -2.30
N GLY A 173 11.70 7.95 -3.31
CA GLY A 173 11.99 7.66 -4.70
C GLY A 173 10.81 7.91 -5.62
N SER A 174 10.76 7.22 -6.74
CA SER A 174 9.63 7.28 -7.68
C SER A 174 9.21 5.90 -8.18
N VAL A 175 7.93 5.76 -8.48
CA VAL A 175 7.34 4.58 -9.08
C VAL A 175 6.53 5.00 -10.30
N THR A 176 6.81 4.38 -11.45
CA THR A 176 6.00 4.57 -12.66
C THR A 176 4.99 3.44 -12.76
N LEU A 177 3.73 3.82 -12.83
CA LEU A 177 2.59 2.92 -12.97
C LEU A 177 2.00 3.01 -14.37
N LYS A 178 1.57 1.87 -14.91
CA LYS A 178 0.79 1.78 -16.15
C LYS A 178 -0.66 1.52 -15.78
N LEU A 179 -1.53 2.47 -16.13
CA LEU A 179 -2.97 2.41 -15.90
C LEU A 179 -3.69 1.98 -17.17
N TYR A 180 -4.49 0.93 -17.08
CA TYR A 180 -5.25 0.44 -18.23
C TYR A 180 -6.45 -0.41 -17.82
N LYS A 181 -7.65 0.00 -18.23
CA LYS A 181 -8.89 -0.79 -18.11
C LYS A 181 -9.10 -1.43 -16.73
N GLY A 182 -9.00 -0.65 -15.66
CA GLY A 182 -9.20 -1.10 -14.28
C GLY A 182 -7.95 -1.67 -13.62
N SER A 183 -6.85 -1.89 -14.36
CA SER A 183 -5.61 -2.41 -13.81
C SER A 183 -4.58 -1.32 -13.54
N VAL A 184 -3.80 -1.52 -12.47
CA VAL A 184 -2.62 -0.74 -12.11
C VAL A 184 -1.43 -1.70 -12.12
N ASN A 185 -0.50 -1.49 -13.05
CA ASN A 185 0.69 -2.33 -13.17
C ASN A 185 1.94 -1.48 -13.01
N VAL A 186 2.97 -2.03 -12.39
CA VAL A 186 4.25 -1.36 -12.22
C VAL A 186 5.04 -1.41 -13.51
N ALA A 187 5.55 -0.27 -13.95
CA ALA A 187 6.45 -0.16 -15.10
C ALA A 187 7.90 0.02 -14.66
N SER A 188 8.15 0.82 -13.61
CA SER A 188 9.50 1.00 -13.06
C SER A 188 9.46 1.49 -11.60
N ARG A 189 10.56 1.29 -10.89
CA ARG A 189 10.81 1.77 -9.53
C ARG A 189 12.21 2.36 -9.47
N LYS A 190 12.38 3.44 -8.70
CA LYS A 190 13.69 4.06 -8.45
C LYS A 190 13.75 4.56 -7.02
N SER A 191 14.81 4.19 -6.29
CA SER A 191 15.08 4.70 -4.95
C SER A 191 16.57 4.75 -4.68
N PRO A 192 17.09 5.82 -4.06
CA PRO A 192 18.47 5.86 -3.58
C PRO A 192 18.69 4.96 -2.35
N TYR A 193 17.61 4.50 -1.72
CA TYR A 193 17.63 3.61 -0.54
C TYR A 193 17.26 2.18 -0.88
N SER A 194 17.34 1.78 -2.15
CA SER A 194 17.02 0.42 -2.58
C SER A 194 17.90 -0.62 -1.89
N LEU A 195 17.28 -1.61 -1.26
CA LEU A 195 17.94 -2.81 -0.74
C LEU A 195 18.18 -3.86 -1.84
N TYR A 196 17.49 -3.71 -2.98
CA TYR A 196 17.72 -4.56 -4.14
C TYR A 196 19.02 -4.13 -4.83
N ARG A 197 19.94 -5.06 -4.96
CA ARG A 197 21.19 -4.92 -5.68
C ARG A 197 21.31 -6.06 -6.67
N GLU A 198 21.39 -5.71 -7.96
CA GLU A 198 21.45 -6.68 -9.05
C GLU A 198 22.71 -7.54 -8.97
N ASP A 199 23.85 -6.94 -8.56
CA ASP A 199 25.12 -7.61 -8.37
C ASP A 199 25.10 -8.70 -7.28
N ILE A 200 24.23 -8.56 -6.26
CA ILE A 200 24.05 -9.55 -5.19
C ILE A 200 23.00 -10.60 -5.58
N SER A 201 21.94 -10.18 -6.30
CA SER A 201 20.80 -11.03 -6.63
C SER A 201 20.99 -11.84 -7.93
N SER A 202 22.00 -11.51 -8.73
CA SER A 202 22.32 -12.25 -9.95
C SER A 202 23.01 -13.58 -9.62
N PHE A 203 22.47 -14.67 -10.16
CA PHE A 203 23.11 -16.00 -10.05
C PHE A 203 24.41 -16.11 -10.85
N GLU A 204 24.73 -15.13 -11.67
CA GLU A 204 25.91 -15.13 -12.54
C GLU A 204 27.17 -14.59 -11.83
N ASN A 205 27.01 -13.76 -10.78
CA ASN A 205 28.12 -13.15 -10.05
C ASN A 205 28.30 -13.80 -8.67
N GLY A 206 28.96 -14.94 -8.60
CA GLY A 206 29.22 -15.68 -7.37
C GLY A 206 30.25 -15.06 -6.41
N GLU A 207 30.79 -13.86 -6.70
CA GLU A 207 31.86 -13.26 -5.88
C GLU A 207 31.38 -12.54 -4.62
N ILE A 208 30.14 -12.03 -4.59
CA ILE A 208 29.61 -11.24 -3.45
C ILE A 208 28.83 -12.10 -2.46
N TYR A 209 28.27 -13.22 -2.91
CA TYR A 209 27.46 -14.11 -2.11
C TYR A 209 27.92 -15.55 -2.27
N ASN A 210 28.38 -16.16 -1.17
CA ASN A 210 28.76 -17.58 -1.17
C ASN A 210 27.51 -18.45 -0.95
N GLN A 211 27.04 -19.09 -1.99
CA GLN A 211 25.84 -19.97 -1.93
C GLN A 211 26.02 -21.17 -0.96
N ALA A 212 27.27 -21.60 -0.69
CA ALA A 212 27.54 -22.69 0.26
C ALA A 212 27.11 -22.34 1.70
N ASP A 213 27.06 -21.04 2.06
CA ASP A 213 26.60 -20.61 3.39
C ASP A 213 25.14 -20.95 3.64
N ALA A 214 24.34 -21.10 2.59
CA ALA A 214 22.93 -21.48 2.68
C ALA A 214 22.75 -22.88 3.31
N GLU A 215 23.67 -23.81 3.11
CA GLU A 215 23.60 -25.16 3.68
C GLU A 215 23.63 -25.13 5.22
N GLY A 216 24.56 -24.36 5.79
CA GLY A 216 24.68 -24.17 7.24
C GLY A 216 23.44 -23.48 7.83
N PHE A 217 22.98 -22.41 7.16
CA PHE A 217 21.77 -21.70 7.55
C PHE A 217 20.55 -22.63 7.56
N ILE A 218 20.30 -23.37 6.48
CA ILE A 218 19.13 -24.27 6.36
C ILE A 218 19.15 -25.34 7.48
N ARG A 219 20.32 -25.92 7.77
CA ARG A 219 20.47 -26.92 8.83
C ARG A 219 20.08 -26.39 10.21
N LEU A 220 20.55 -25.18 10.56
CA LEU A 220 20.27 -24.57 11.88
C LEU A 220 18.85 -24.02 11.93
N TYR A 221 18.40 -23.32 10.92
CA TYR A 221 17.06 -22.73 10.87
C TYR A 221 15.95 -23.79 10.87
N GLY A 222 16.18 -24.92 10.19
CA GLY A 222 15.26 -26.05 10.14
C GLY A 222 15.31 -26.97 11.37
N LEU A 223 16.21 -26.75 12.34
CA LEU A 223 16.43 -27.65 13.48
C LEU A 223 15.16 -27.90 14.31
N PRO A 224 14.34 -26.89 14.67
CA PRO A 224 13.11 -27.15 15.44
C PRO A 224 12.12 -28.06 14.70
N THR A 225 11.98 -27.90 13.39
CA THR A 225 11.11 -28.75 12.56
C THR A 225 11.66 -30.16 12.47
N ARG A 226 12.97 -30.30 12.35
CA ARG A 226 13.65 -31.63 12.35
C ARG A 226 13.47 -32.34 13.67
N VAL A 227 13.67 -31.68 14.81
CA VAL A 227 13.46 -32.26 16.14
C VAL A 227 12.01 -32.71 16.32
N ARG A 228 11.04 -31.89 15.89
CA ARG A 228 9.63 -32.29 15.95
C ARG A 228 9.35 -33.55 15.13
N ALA A 229 9.88 -33.63 13.91
CA ALA A 229 9.71 -34.84 13.08
C ALA A 229 10.39 -36.08 13.66
N MET A 230 11.49 -35.93 14.42
CA MET A 230 12.13 -37.04 15.15
C MET A 230 11.23 -37.51 16.28
N LEU A 231 10.67 -36.62 17.08
CA LEU A 231 9.74 -36.96 18.18
C LEU A 231 8.49 -37.68 17.65
N GLU A 232 7.94 -37.24 16.54
CA GLU A 232 6.78 -37.89 15.88
C GLU A 232 7.09 -39.33 15.44
N LYS A 233 8.33 -39.61 15.10
CA LYS A 233 8.80 -40.95 14.70
C LYS A 233 9.31 -41.81 15.88
N GLY A 234 9.31 -41.28 17.11
CA GLY A 234 9.81 -41.94 18.27
C GLY A 234 11.33 -42.13 18.28
N ILE A 235 12.08 -41.23 17.63
CA ILE A 235 13.54 -41.23 17.53
C ILE A 235 14.12 -40.14 18.41
#